data_44d16ee64bc3ec2f71ac8aef7e91a5b9
#
_entry.id   44d16ee64bc3ec2f71ac8aef7e91a5b9
#
_cell.length_a   1.000
_cell.length_b   1.000
_cell.length_c   1.000
_cell.angle_alpha   90.00
_cell.angle_beta   90.00
_cell.angle_gamma   90.00
#
_symmetry.space_group_name_H-M   'P 1'
#
loop_
_entity.id
_entity.type
_entity.pdbx_description
1 polymer ?
#
loop_
_entity_poly.entity_id
_entity_poly.type
_entity_poly.pdbx_seq_one_letter_code
_entity_poly.pdbx_strand_id
1 'polypeptide(L)'
;MSDFQTYGGSDEENLEIRKLNSEVEADPDSFEAWEKLVRACESLEGGLNRNSSPQALATLRDSYDRFLLKFPLLFGYWKKYADLEFNISGPESAEMVYERGCASITNSVDLWTDYCSFKMETTHVAHLVRDLFERAATYVGLDFLAHPFWDKYIEYEERQEAQDKIYAILKRVINIPMHQYARYYERFRALSHTQPLTDIVEPEVLSRLRAEVEAEAAPFGVVKSELETERDVRAKIDAMFYDVFQTTQSETTKRWTYESEIKRPYFHVTELDHSQLANWRKYLDFEEEEGNLARITALYERCLVTCAFYDEFWFRYARWMSSQPNKEEEVRNIYLRAVTLFVPVSRPGIRLQFAYFEEACGRVETAQAIHEAILTKLPDCVEVIISAANLRRRQGGLDAAIDSYKAQIASPAVDLYTKAALVTHWAVLLWKVKGSVEEARNVYLNNVEWYADSREFWRSWLDFELEQPTTTESEAENGERISKVINEMRTRSRMSTATKKELCVKYLNYLQQRGVGKDAMKKFLDLDREMNGPASVSKDRFTAKENGQPLGELDEATRLKAEAHYFNFFEFFGEADPKATGVAEFH
;
A
#
# COMPACT_ATOMS: atom_id res chain seq x y z
N MET A 1 -21.20 31.14 -10.60
CA MET A 1 -20.38 32.24 -11.12
C MET A 1 -19.32 31.73 -12.11
N SER A 2 -19.63 30.74 -12.95
CA SER A 2 -18.68 30.12 -13.89
C SER A 2 -18.99 30.38 -15.38
N ASP A 3 -19.91 31.29 -15.70
CA ASP A 3 -20.42 31.44 -17.05
C ASP A 3 -19.56 32.28 -18.01
N PHE A 4 -18.41 32.80 -17.59
CA PHE A 4 -17.55 33.67 -18.41
C PHE A 4 -16.09 33.20 -18.50
N GLN A 5 -15.80 31.95 -18.14
CA GLN A 5 -14.45 31.44 -18.31
C GLN A 5 -14.19 31.12 -19.78
N THR A 6 -13.34 31.91 -20.45
CA THR A 6 -12.86 31.64 -21.80
C THR A 6 -11.58 30.79 -21.70
N TYR A 7 -11.55 29.69 -22.46
CA TYR A 7 -10.41 28.75 -22.47
C TYR A 7 -9.39 29.06 -23.59
N GLY A 8 -9.64 30.08 -24.40
CA GLY A 8 -8.90 30.33 -25.66
C GLY A 8 -9.47 29.54 -26.83
N GLY A 9 -9.02 29.84 -28.04
CA GLY A 9 -9.52 29.22 -29.27
C GLY A 9 -10.90 29.68 -29.71
N SER A 10 -11.56 28.89 -30.54
CA SER A 10 -12.89 29.17 -31.10
C SER A 10 -14.01 28.90 -30.08
N ASP A 11 -15.22 29.41 -30.35
CA ASP A 11 -16.40 29.18 -29.53
C ASP A 11 -16.76 27.68 -29.45
N GLU A 12 -16.53 26.93 -30.51
CA GLU A 12 -16.76 25.47 -30.55
C GLU A 12 -15.79 24.74 -29.64
N GLU A 13 -14.50 25.06 -29.68
CA GLU A 13 -13.47 24.50 -28.80
C GLU A 13 -13.75 24.85 -27.34
N ASN A 14 -14.20 26.06 -27.04
CA ASN A 14 -14.60 26.47 -25.70
C ASN A 14 -15.80 25.66 -25.16
N LEU A 15 -16.79 25.37 -26.00
CA LEU A 15 -17.93 24.54 -25.62
C LEU A 15 -17.51 23.10 -25.36
N GLU A 16 -16.63 22.56 -26.19
CA GLU A 16 -16.11 21.20 -26.02
C GLU A 16 -15.34 21.08 -24.70
N ILE A 17 -14.42 22.01 -24.41
CA ILE A 17 -13.65 21.99 -23.13
C ILE A 17 -14.57 22.14 -21.93
N ARG A 18 -15.61 22.98 -21.98
CA ARG A 18 -16.60 23.05 -20.89
C ARG A 18 -17.29 21.73 -20.65
N LYS A 19 -17.74 21.07 -21.72
CA LYS A 19 -18.37 19.75 -21.64
C LYS A 19 -17.43 18.73 -21.01
N LEU A 20 -16.19 18.64 -21.49
CA LEU A 20 -15.19 17.70 -20.97
C LEU A 20 -14.81 17.99 -19.52
N ASN A 21 -14.70 19.25 -19.11
CA ASN A 21 -14.51 19.60 -17.69
C ASN A 21 -15.69 19.12 -16.83
N SER A 22 -16.93 19.28 -17.30
CA SER A 22 -18.11 18.78 -16.59
C SER A 22 -18.12 17.25 -16.49
N GLU A 23 -17.66 16.54 -17.53
CA GLU A 23 -17.50 15.07 -17.49
C GLU A 23 -16.47 14.64 -16.44
N VAL A 24 -15.33 15.33 -16.37
CA VAL A 24 -14.27 15.09 -15.36
C VAL A 24 -14.75 15.44 -13.94
N GLU A 25 -15.55 16.50 -13.77
CA GLU A 25 -16.12 16.84 -12.46
C GLU A 25 -17.17 15.81 -11.99
N ALA A 26 -17.93 15.24 -12.92
CA ALA A 26 -18.92 14.21 -12.63
C ALA A 26 -18.28 12.87 -12.23
N ASP A 27 -17.18 12.49 -12.88
CA ASP A 27 -16.41 11.29 -12.57
C ASP A 27 -14.89 11.61 -12.60
N PRO A 28 -14.34 12.09 -11.47
CA PRO A 28 -12.91 12.40 -11.37
C PRO A 28 -11.98 11.19 -11.48
N ASP A 29 -12.49 9.97 -11.34
CA ASP A 29 -11.70 8.74 -11.41
C ASP A 29 -11.59 8.18 -12.84
N SER A 30 -12.39 8.70 -13.79
CA SER A 30 -12.37 8.28 -15.19
C SER A 30 -11.13 8.78 -15.93
N PHE A 31 -10.18 7.90 -16.16
CA PHE A 31 -8.99 8.20 -16.96
C PHE A 31 -9.33 8.65 -18.38
N GLU A 32 -10.33 8.06 -19.02
CA GLU A 32 -10.75 8.38 -20.38
C GLU A 32 -11.28 9.82 -20.50
N ALA A 33 -12.02 10.30 -19.49
CA ALA A 33 -12.51 11.67 -19.45
C ALA A 33 -11.35 12.67 -19.36
N TRP A 34 -10.37 12.40 -18.51
CA TRP A 34 -9.17 13.21 -18.39
C TRP A 34 -8.34 13.21 -19.68
N GLU A 35 -8.14 12.04 -20.30
CA GLU A 35 -7.38 11.95 -21.55
C GLU A 35 -8.02 12.75 -22.67
N LYS A 36 -9.35 12.70 -22.80
CA LYS A 36 -10.09 13.52 -23.79
C LYS A 36 -9.91 15.01 -23.52
N LEU A 37 -10.00 15.44 -22.25
CA LEU A 37 -9.81 16.83 -21.86
C LEU A 37 -8.39 17.32 -22.21
N VAL A 38 -7.37 16.57 -21.84
CA VAL A 38 -5.97 16.94 -22.13
C VAL A 38 -5.73 17.04 -23.65
N ARG A 39 -6.21 16.07 -24.42
CA ARG A 39 -6.10 16.09 -25.90
C ARG A 39 -6.82 17.26 -26.52
N ALA A 40 -8.01 17.61 -26.05
CA ALA A 40 -8.74 18.79 -26.52
C ALA A 40 -7.97 20.08 -26.21
N CYS A 41 -7.38 20.20 -25.01
CA CYS A 41 -6.55 21.34 -24.66
C CYS A 41 -5.27 21.45 -25.49
N GLU A 42 -4.64 20.33 -25.85
CA GLU A 42 -3.46 20.30 -26.74
C GLU A 42 -3.78 20.78 -28.16
N SER A 43 -5.00 20.51 -28.66
CA SER A 43 -5.45 20.85 -30.03
C SER A 43 -5.98 22.25 -30.16
N LEU A 44 -6.13 23.00 -29.05
CA LEU A 44 -6.59 24.40 -29.10
C LEU A 44 -5.79 25.23 -30.12
N GLU A 45 -6.49 26.12 -30.81
CA GLU A 45 -5.91 27.02 -31.83
C GLU A 45 -5.16 26.27 -32.97
N GLY A 46 -5.49 24.97 -33.19
CA GLY A 46 -4.82 24.13 -34.18
C GLY A 46 -3.46 23.60 -33.73
N GLY A 47 -3.17 23.62 -32.41
CA GLY A 47 -1.92 23.22 -31.80
C GLY A 47 -1.16 24.39 -31.18
N LEU A 48 -0.82 24.23 -29.89
CA LEU A 48 -0.25 25.32 -29.11
C LEU A 48 1.24 25.55 -29.39
N ASN A 49 1.61 26.82 -29.44
CA ASN A 49 2.98 27.29 -29.69
C ASN A 49 3.24 28.63 -28.97
N ARG A 50 4.44 29.22 -29.15
CA ARG A 50 4.85 30.48 -28.50
C ARG A 50 3.94 31.67 -28.79
N ASN A 51 3.18 31.62 -29.88
CA ASN A 51 2.31 32.71 -30.32
C ASN A 51 0.84 32.50 -29.95
N SER A 52 0.52 31.37 -29.30
CA SER A 52 -0.83 31.03 -28.85
C SER A 52 -1.33 32.02 -27.79
N SER A 53 -2.64 32.15 -27.66
CA SER A 53 -3.24 33.09 -26.72
C SER A 53 -2.89 32.71 -25.27
N PRO A 54 -2.69 33.69 -24.36
CA PRO A 54 -2.42 33.42 -22.97
C PRO A 54 -3.47 32.57 -22.28
N GLN A 55 -4.73 32.67 -22.71
CA GLN A 55 -5.86 31.89 -22.22
C GLN A 55 -5.72 30.41 -22.60
N ALA A 56 -5.39 30.10 -23.85
CA ALA A 56 -5.19 28.74 -24.32
C ALA A 56 -3.99 28.07 -23.60
N LEU A 57 -2.89 28.82 -23.43
CA LEU A 57 -1.73 28.35 -22.69
C LEU A 57 -2.05 28.08 -21.20
N ALA A 58 -2.83 28.96 -20.58
CA ALA A 58 -3.27 28.77 -19.20
C ALA A 58 -4.19 27.54 -19.06
N THR A 59 -5.09 27.33 -20.02
CA THR A 59 -5.99 26.18 -20.07
C THR A 59 -5.22 24.86 -20.21
N LEU A 60 -4.21 24.82 -21.10
CA LEU A 60 -3.34 23.65 -21.24
C LEU A 60 -2.64 23.32 -19.91
N ARG A 61 -2.00 24.32 -19.29
CA ARG A 61 -1.28 24.15 -18.02
C ARG A 61 -2.20 23.67 -16.90
N ASP A 62 -3.37 24.30 -16.74
CA ASP A 62 -4.35 23.88 -15.75
C ASP A 62 -4.81 22.43 -15.98
N SER A 63 -5.10 22.05 -17.22
CA SER A 63 -5.52 20.69 -17.55
C SER A 63 -4.44 19.65 -17.23
N TYR A 64 -3.18 19.90 -17.60
CA TYR A 64 -2.07 19.02 -17.29
C TYR A 64 -1.77 18.95 -15.78
N ASP A 65 -1.78 20.08 -15.09
CA ASP A 65 -1.51 20.16 -13.66
C ASP A 65 -2.56 19.38 -12.87
N ARG A 66 -3.84 19.54 -13.19
CA ARG A 66 -4.93 18.77 -12.58
C ARG A 66 -4.86 17.29 -12.91
N PHE A 67 -4.59 16.95 -14.16
CA PHE A 67 -4.47 15.57 -14.62
C PHE A 67 -3.31 14.84 -13.93
N LEU A 68 -2.13 15.46 -13.91
CA LEU A 68 -0.93 14.87 -13.29
C LEU A 68 -0.97 14.92 -11.75
N LEU A 69 -1.77 15.79 -11.16
CA LEU A 69 -2.09 15.72 -9.74
C LEU A 69 -2.93 14.46 -9.42
N LYS A 70 -3.86 14.11 -10.31
CA LYS A 70 -4.71 12.92 -10.15
C LYS A 70 -3.96 11.63 -10.49
N PHE A 71 -3.17 11.62 -11.56
CA PHE A 71 -2.42 10.46 -12.04
C PHE A 71 -0.91 10.75 -12.12
N PRO A 72 -0.23 10.93 -10.97
CA PRO A 72 1.16 11.41 -10.93
C PRO A 72 2.18 10.41 -11.50
N LEU A 73 1.83 9.13 -11.64
CA LEU A 73 2.74 8.07 -12.08
C LEU A 73 2.77 7.84 -13.60
N LEU A 74 2.13 8.70 -14.38
CA LEU A 74 2.10 8.63 -15.85
C LEU A 74 3.33 9.32 -16.46
N PHE A 75 4.47 8.65 -16.46
CA PHE A 75 5.75 9.23 -16.93
C PHE A 75 5.68 9.79 -18.35
N GLY A 76 4.97 9.13 -19.26
CA GLY A 76 4.82 9.57 -20.65
C GLY A 76 4.11 10.93 -20.80
N TYR A 77 3.15 11.23 -19.91
CA TYR A 77 2.48 12.54 -19.91
C TYR A 77 3.34 13.63 -19.29
N TRP A 78 4.19 13.31 -18.30
CA TRP A 78 5.19 14.25 -17.79
C TRP A 78 6.17 14.65 -18.89
N LYS A 79 6.69 13.68 -19.64
CA LYS A 79 7.56 13.94 -20.80
C LYS A 79 6.86 14.80 -21.84
N LYS A 80 5.64 14.42 -22.23
CA LYS A 80 4.86 15.17 -23.23
C LYS A 80 4.61 16.62 -22.80
N TYR A 81 4.31 16.83 -21.52
CA TYR A 81 4.13 18.16 -20.97
C TYR A 81 5.44 18.96 -21.01
N ALA A 82 6.56 18.35 -20.66
CA ALA A 82 7.86 19.01 -20.78
C ALA A 82 8.21 19.39 -22.22
N ASP A 83 7.95 18.51 -23.19
CA ASP A 83 8.16 18.78 -24.62
C ASP A 83 7.28 19.95 -25.11
N LEU A 84 6.03 20.01 -24.66
CA LEU A 84 5.13 21.14 -24.96
C LEU A 84 5.64 22.45 -24.34
N GLU A 85 6.01 22.45 -23.06
CA GLU A 85 6.56 23.63 -22.39
C GLU A 85 7.89 24.09 -23.00
N PHE A 86 8.70 23.17 -23.50
CA PHE A 86 9.92 23.52 -24.24
C PHE A 86 9.59 24.32 -25.52
N ASN A 87 8.59 23.86 -26.26
CA ASN A 87 8.17 24.52 -27.48
C ASN A 87 7.46 25.88 -27.24
N ILE A 88 6.75 26.00 -26.12
CA ILE A 88 5.96 27.20 -25.76
C ILE A 88 6.85 28.24 -25.07
N SER A 89 7.55 27.86 -24.02
CA SER A 89 8.20 28.80 -23.10
C SER A 89 9.72 28.61 -22.99
N GLY A 90 10.27 27.55 -23.58
CA GLY A 90 11.69 27.30 -23.65
C GLY A 90 12.21 26.32 -22.56
N PRO A 91 13.55 26.18 -22.47
CA PRO A 91 14.17 25.11 -21.69
C PRO A 91 13.92 25.19 -20.18
N GLU A 92 13.83 26.39 -19.61
CA GLU A 92 13.63 26.57 -18.17
C GLU A 92 12.25 26.06 -17.73
N SER A 93 11.21 26.31 -18.51
CA SER A 93 9.85 25.82 -18.23
C SER A 93 9.76 24.29 -18.35
N ALA A 94 10.40 23.73 -19.36
CA ALA A 94 10.47 22.27 -19.54
C ALA A 94 11.22 21.61 -18.37
N GLU A 95 12.33 22.18 -17.92
CA GLU A 95 13.09 21.71 -16.78
C GLU A 95 12.24 21.69 -15.50
N MET A 96 11.43 22.73 -15.25
CA MET A 96 10.49 22.76 -14.13
C MET A 96 9.47 21.61 -14.17
N VAL A 97 8.99 21.25 -15.36
CA VAL A 97 8.07 20.12 -15.54
C VAL A 97 8.78 18.79 -15.26
N TYR A 98 10.02 18.60 -15.78
CA TYR A 98 10.80 17.40 -15.48
C TYR A 98 11.10 17.26 -13.99
N GLU A 99 11.46 18.35 -13.30
CA GLU A 99 11.68 18.32 -11.83
C GLU A 99 10.42 17.87 -11.07
N ARG A 100 9.26 18.40 -11.43
CA ARG A 100 7.98 17.99 -10.85
C ARG A 100 7.65 16.53 -11.15
N GLY A 101 7.90 16.09 -12.39
CA GLY A 101 7.70 14.71 -12.81
C GLY A 101 8.59 13.74 -12.04
N CYS A 102 9.89 14.03 -11.94
CA CYS A 102 10.85 13.22 -11.17
C CYS A 102 10.57 13.23 -9.66
N ALA A 103 10.00 14.30 -9.12
CA ALA A 103 9.55 14.34 -7.73
C ALA A 103 8.29 13.48 -7.51
N SER A 104 7.41 13.38 -8.52
CA SER A 104 6.18 12.59 -8.46
C SER A 104 6.39 11.10 -8.69
N ILE A 105 7.29 10.75 -9.62
CA ILE A 105 7.65 9.36 -9.97
C ILE A 105 9.18 9.20 -9.90
N THR A 106 9.68 9.08 -8.67
CA THR A 106 11.11 9.08 -8.38
C THR A 106 11.88 7.92 -9.01
N ASN A 107 11.24 6.77 -9.25
CA ASN A 107 11.87 5.54 -9.73
C ASN A 107 11.51 5.19 -11.19
N SER A 108 11.23 6.20 -12.02
CA SER A 108 11.05 5.99 -13.47
C SER A 108 12.37 6.13 -14.21
N VAL A 109 12.93 5.01 -14.66
CA VAL A 109 14.14 4.99 -15.51
C VAL A 109 13.95 5.84 -16.75
N ASP A 110 12.77 5.71 -17.40
CA ASP A 110 12.47 6.43 -18.64
C ASP A 110 12.46 7.95 -18.43
N LEU A 111 11.75 8.43 -17.39
CA LEU A 111 11.64 9.86 -17.13
C LEU A 111 12.99 10.50 -16.77
N TRP A 112 13.79 9.84 -15.93
CA TRP A 112 15.12 10.32 -15.61
C TRP A 112 16.06 10.29 -16.82
N THR A 113 15.97 9.26 -17.66
CA THR A 113 16.76 9.17 -18.90
C THR A 113 16.39 10.30 -19.88
N ASP A 114 15.10 10.57 -20.04
CA ASP A 114 14.60 11.66 -20.87
C ASP A 114 15.05 13.03 -20.32
N TYR A 115 14.95 13.24 -19.01
CA TYR A 115 15.38 14.48 -18.38
C TYR A 115 16.90 14.69 -18.51
N CYS A 116 17.71 13.66 -18.27
CA CYS A 116 19.14 13.75 -18.47
C CYS A 116 19.49 14.03 -19.94
N SER A 117 18.82 13.39 -20.88
CA SER A 117 19.01 13.63 -22.32
C SER A 117 18.65 15.07 -22.70
N PHE A 118 17.54 15.57 -22.19
CA PHE A 118 17.14 16.97 -22.37
C PHE A 118 18.19 17.94 -21.84
N LYS A 119 18.73 17.67 -20.63
CA LYS A 119 19.75 18.52 -20.00
C LYS A 119 21.07 18.49 -20.76
N MET A 120 21.46 17.34 -21.33
CA MET A 120 22.65 17.22 -22.20
C MET A 120 22.58 18.11 -23.43
N GLU A 121 21.37 18.31 -23.98
CA GLU A 121 21.17 19.09 -25.21
C GLU A 121 20.99 20.59 -24.94
N THR A 122 20.46 20.95 -23.77
CA THR A 122 20.10 22.33 -23.44
C THR A 122 21.13 23.05 -22.57
N THR A 123 22.05 22.34 -21.92
CA THR A 123 23.01 22.90 -20.96
C THR A 123 24.45 22.58 -21.35
N HIS A 124 25.27 23.63 -21.47
CA HIS A 124 26.70 23.51 -21.80
C HIS A 124 27.62 23.40 -20.56
N VAL A 125 27.07 23.54 -19.37
CA VAL A 125 27.80 23.51 -18.10
C VAL A 125 27.91 22.08 -17.59
N ALA A 126 29.07 21.46 -17.80
CA ALA A 126 29.28 20.03 -17.58
C ALA A 126 28.97 19.56 -16.15
N HIS A 127 29.30 20.35 -15.11
CA HIS A 127 29.05 19.93 -13.73
C HIS A 127 27.54 19.83 -13.43
N LEU A 128 26.68 20.74 -13.97
CA LEU A 128 25.24 20.68 -13.76
C LEU A 128 24.60 19.43 -14.38
N VAL A 129 25.12 19.01 -15.53
CA VAL A 129 24.66 17.76 -16.18
C VAL A 129 25.10 16.55 -15.37
N ARG A 130 26.34 16.51 -14.90
CA ARG A 130 26.85 15.42 -14.04
C ARG A 130 26.10 15.32 -12.73
N ASP A 131 25.84 16.44 -12.07
CA ASP A 131 25.07 16.48 -10.82
C ASP A 131 23.66 15.90 -11.02
N LEU A 132 23.04 16.17 -12.17
CA LEU A 132 21.75 15.57 -12.53
C LEU A 132 21.86 14.06 -12.73
N PHE A 133 22.87 13.58 -13.46
CA PHE A 133 23.11 12.14 -13.64
C PHE A 133 23.38 11.44 -12.31
N GLU A 134 24.19 11.99 -11.43
CA GLU A 134 24.46 11.41 -10.12
C GLU A 134 23.20 11.38 -9.24
N ARG A 135 22.40 12.45 -9.27
CA ARG A 135 21.11 12.46 -8.59
C ARG A 135 20.16 11.38 -9.14
N ALA A 136 20.05 11.26 -10.45
CA ALA A 136 19.25 10.21 -11.08
C ALA A 136 19.76 8.80 -10.71
N ALA A 137 21.07 8.60 -10.68
CA ALA A 137 21.70 7.33 -10.30
C ALA A 137 21.33 6.89 -8.87
N THR A 138 21.05 7.82 -7.94
CA THR A 138 20.58 7.47 -6.59
C THR A 138 19.17 6.88 -6.57
N TYR A 139 18.31 7.27 -7.52
CA TYR A 139 16.93 6.78 -7.61
C TYR A 139 16.78 5.56 -8.52
N VAL A 140 17.36 5.62 -9.72
CA VAL A 140 17.13 4.59 -10.75
C VAL A 140 18.35 3.74 -11.06
N GLY A 141 19.51 4.05 -10.53
CA GLY A 141 20.76 3.35 -10.85
C GLY A 141 20.77 1.87 -10.46
N LEU A 142 20.00 1.46 -9.46
CA LEU A 142 19.88 0.08 -8.99
C LEU A 142 18.74 -0.70 -9.64
N ASP A 143 17.96 -0.08 -10.52
CA ASP A 143 16.87 -0.75 -11.23
C ASP A 143 17.42 -1.86 -12.14
N PHE A 144 16.71 -2.98 -12.19
CA PHE A 144 17.10 -4.10 -13.06
C PHE A 144 17.16 -3.71 -14.54
N LEU A 145 16.34 -2.76 -14.97
CA LEU A 145 16.27 -2.22 -16.33
C LEU A 145 16.97 -0.86 -16.46
N ALA A 146 17.89 -0.50 -15.58
CA ALA A 146 18.57 0.80 -15.60
C ALA A 146 19.57 1.00 -16.77
N HIS A 147 19.76 0.00 -17.64
CA HIS A 147 20.74 0.10 -18.73
C HIS A 147 20.54 1.29 -19.68
N PRO A 148 19.32 1.79 -20.02
CA PRO A 148 19.19 2.97 -20.88
C PRO A 148 19.74 4.24 -20.20
N PHE A 149 19.55 4.35 -18.89
CA PHE A 149 20.08 5.46 -18.10
C PHE A 149 21.61 5.45 -18.06
N TRP A 150 22.22 4.28 -17.74
CA TRP A 150 23.66 4.16 -17.70
C TRP A 150 24.32 4.36 -19.07
N ASP A 151 23.66 3.89 -20.15
CA ASP A 151 24.12 4.14 -21.51
C ASP A 151 24.16 5.63 -21.85
N LYS A 152 23.11 6.39 -21.43
CA LYS A 152 23.08 7.85 -21.63
C LYS A 152 24.15 8.57 -20.82
N TYR A 153 24.42 8.13 -19.60
CA TYR A 153 25.48 8.74 -18.80
C TYR A 153 26.85 8.49 -19.41
N ILE A 154 27.10 7.27 -19.88
CA ILE A 154 28.35 6.95 -20.57
C ILE A 154 28.46 7.70 -21.90
N GLU A 155 27.38 7.80 -22.69
CA GLU A 155 27.35 8.59 -23.93
C GLU A 155 27.70 10.07 -23.67
N TYR A 156 27.20 10.64 -22.57
CA TYR A 156 27.53 12.00 -22.19
C TYR A 156 29.04 12.16 -21.91
N GLU A 157 29.63 11.29 -21.12
CA GLU A 157 31.07 11.35 -20.81
C GLU A 157 31.97 11.04 -22.02
N GLU A 158 31.47 10.25 -22.99
CA GLU A 158 32.12 10.05 -24.29
C GLU A 158 32.16 11.35 -25.11
N ARG A 159 31.03 12.10 -25.14
CA ARG A 159 30.99 13.44 -25.81
C ARG A 159 31.90 14.45 -25.14
N GLN A 160 32.20 14.27 -23.84
CA GLN A 160 33.15 15.12 -23.09
C GLN A 160 34.59 14.60 -23.17
N GLU A 161 34.86 13.50 -23.87
CA GLU A 161 36.17 12.82 -23.97
C GLU A 161 36.78 12.46 -22.60
N ALA A 162 35.94 12.28 -21.55
CA ALA A 162 36.35 12.06 -20.16
C ALA A 162 36.49 10.56 -19.87
N GLN A 163 37.57 9.94 -20.34
CA GLN A 163 37.79 8.49 -20.20
C GLN A 163 37.90 8.03 -18.72
N ASP A 164 38.41 8.86 -17.84
CA ASP A 164 38.48 8.63 -16.40
C ASP A 164 37.08 8.48 -15.79
N LYS A 165 36.11 9.30 -16.22
CA LYS A 165 34.72 9.26 -15.76
C LYS A 165 34.01 8.04 -16.30
N ILE A 166 34.20 7.70 -17.57
CA ILE A 166 33.62 6.48 -18.17
C ILE A 166 34.09 5.25 -17.40
N TYR A 167 35.39 5.19 -17.08
CA TYR A 167 35.96 4.11 -16.30
C TYR A 167 35.34 4.02 -14.89
N ALA A 168 35.17 5.13 -14.20
CA ALA A 168 34.56 5.21 -12.88
C ALA A 168 33.09 4.74 -12.90
N ILE A 169 32.33 5.16 -13.91
CA ILE A 169 30.93 4.71 -14.12
C ILE A 169 30.91 3.20 -14.35
N LEU A 170 31.72 2.66 -15.25
CA LEU A 170 31.76 1.23 -15.54
C LEU A 170 32.16 0.43 -14.29
N LYS A 171 33.16 0.87 -13.52
CA LYS A 171 33.57 0.25 -12.25
C LYS A 171 32.46 0.18 -11.23
N ARG A 172 31.55 1.18 -11.22
CA ARG A 172 30.33 1.18 -10.40
C ARG A 172 29.29 0.18 -10.93
N VAL A 173 29.03 0.21 -12.25
CA VAL A 173 27.95 -0.53 -12.90
C VAL A 173 28.17 -2.03 -12.89
N ILE A 174 29.42 -2.52 -13.00
CA ILE A 174 29.73 -3.97 -12.99
C ILE A 174 29.35 -4.66 -11.68
N ASN A 175 29.13 -3.92 -10.60
CA ASN A 175 28.69 -4.44 -9.31
C ASN A 175 27.15 -4.47 -9.18
N ILE A 176 26.40 -3.98 -10.17
CA ILE A 176 24.95 -3.87 -10.13
C ILE A 176 24.35 -5.04 -10.90
N PRO A 177 23.59 -5.93 -10.23
CA PRO A 177 22.88 -7.01 -10.93
C PRO A 177 21.70 -6.41 -11.71
N MET A 178 21.89 -6.21 -13.00
CA MET A 178 20.90 -5.64 -13.91
C MET A 178 20.94 -6.29 -15.27
N HIS A 179 19.94 -6.01 -16.08
CA HIS A 179 19.91 -6.45 -17.47
C HIS A 179 21.14 -5.92 -18.24
N GLN A 180 21.70 -6.74 -19.11
CA GLN A 180 22.89 -6.41 -19.92
C GLN A 180 24.21 -6.20 -19.13
N TYR A 181 24.30 -6.66 -17.88
CA TYR A 181 25.50 -6.56 -17.04
C TYR A 181 26.80 -7.04 -17.75
N ALA A 182 26.70 -8.11 -18.56
CA ALA A 182 27.86 -8.67 -19.27
C ALA A 182 28.50 -7.68 -20.25
N ARG A 183 27.69 -6.89 -20.97
CA ARG A 183 28.18 -5.86 -21.89
C ARG A 183 29.00 -4.78 -21.18
N TYR A 184 28.59 -4.37 -19.99
CA TYR A 184 29.33 -3.39 -19.19
C TYR A 184 30.64 -3.98 -18.66
N TYR A 185 30.64 -5.24 -18.26
CA TYR A 185 31.85 -5.93 -17.84
C TYR A 185 32.88 -6.06 -18.98
N GLU A 186 32.45 -6.47 -20.18
CA GLU A 186 33.33 -6.56 -21.36
C GLU A 186 33.96 -5.20 -21.69
N ARG A 187 33.16 -4.14 -21.66
CA ARG A 187 33.63 -2.77 -21.88
C ARG A 187 34.59 -2.30 -20.78
N PHE A 188 34.27 -2.57 -19.53
CA PHE A 188 35.13 -2.29 -18.38
C PHE A 188 36.49 -2.98 -18.55
N ARG A 189 36.47 -4.27 -18.87
CA ARG A 189 37.67 -5.07 -19.07
C ARG A 189 38.54 -4.51 -20.19
N ALA A 190 37.97 -4.15 -21.31
CA ALA A 190 38.70 -3.57 -22.44
C ALA A 190 39.40 -2.25 -22.04
N LEU A 191 38.72 -1.38 -21.32
CA LEU A 191 39.28 -0.13 -20.82
C LEU A 191 40.35 -0.35 -19.72
N SER A 192 40.10 -1.30 -18.81
CA SER A 192 41.04 -1.64 -17.73
C SER A 192 42.44 -2.04 -18.27
N HIS A 193 42.48 -2.73 -19.43
CA HIS A 193 43.77 -3.07 -20.06
C HIS A 193 44.57 -1.88 -20.58
N THR A 194 43.93 -0.74 -20.80
CA THR A 194 44.57 0.49 -21.28
C THR A 194 44.99 1.45 -20.15
N GLN A 195 44.48 1.23 -18.94
CA GLN A 195 44.76 2.09 -17.79
C GLN A 195 45.99 1.61 -17.01
N PRO A 196 46.74 2.52 -16.36
CA PRO A 196 47.80 2.16 -15.43
C PRO A 196 47.23 1.46 -14.19
N LEU A 197 47.98 0.56 -13.57
CA LEU A 197 47.53 -0.24 -12.41
C LEU A 197 47.09 0.64 -11.22
N THR A 198 47.68 1.82 -11.06
CA THR A 198 47.35 2.78 -10.01
C THR A 198 45.94 3.35 -10.11
N ASP A 199 45.35 3.36 -11.31
CA ASP A 199 44.03 3.92 -11.57
C ASP A 199 42.94 2.86 -11.55
N ILE A 200 43.36 1.58 -11.67
CA ILE A 200 42.44 0.43 -11.68
C ILE A 200 41.99 0.08 -10.26
N VAL A 201 42.92 -0.01 -9.31
CA VAL A 201 42.68 -0.39 -7.92
C VAL A 201 43.30 0.58 -6.95
N GLU A 202 42.74 0.60 -5.74
CA GLU A 202 43.26 1.44 -4.65
C GLU A 202 44.72 1.09 -4.32
N PRO A 203 45.55 2.07 -3.92
CA PRO A 203 46.98 1.87 -3.64
C PRO A 203 47.26 0.74 -2.64
N GLU A 204 46.42 0.57 -1.65
CA GLU A 204 46.52 -0.49 -0.64
C GLU A 204 46.34 -1.89 -1.26
N VAL A 205 45.33 -2.03 -2.13
CA VAL A 205 45.08 -3.28 -2.86
C VAL A 205 46.23 -3.59 -3.79
N LEU A 206 46.72 -2.59 -4.51
CA LEU A 206 47.86 -2.73 -5.42
C LEU A 206 49.14 -3.19 -4.68
N SER A 207 49.44 -2.58 -3.53
CA SER A 207 50.62 -2.96 -2.71
C SER A 207 50.49 -4.40 -2.19
N ARG A 208 49.30 -4.79 -1.75
CA ARG A 208 49.01 -6.17 -1.32
C ARG A 208 49.22 -7.17 -2.46
N LEU A 209 48.65 -6.90 -3.63
CA LEU A 209 48.78 -7.79 -4.78
C LEU A 209 50.24 -7.91 -5.26
N ARG A 210 51.02 -6.83 -5.20
CA ARG A 210 52.48 -6.86 -5.48
C ARG A 210 53.21 -7.77 -4.48
N ALA A 211 52.96 -7.59 -3.20
CA ALA A 211 53.55 -8.43 -2.15
C ALA A 211 53.16 -9.91 -2.30
N GLU A 212 51.94 -10.21 -2.70
CA GLU A 212 51.50 -11.58 -2.97
C GLU A 212 52.25 -12.18 -4.17
N VAL A 213 52.43 -11.45 -5.27
CA VAL A 213 53.18 -11.89 -6.45
C VAL A 213 54.66 -12.12 -6.13
N GLU A 214 55.27 -11.28 -5.30
CA GLU A 214 56.62 -11.45 -4.81
C GLU A 214 56.77 -12.65 -3.89
N ALA A 215 55.82 -12.84 -2.97
CA ALA A 215 55.80 -13.98 -2.05
C ALA A 215 55.62 -15.32 -2.80
N GLU A 216 54.86 -15.37 -3.86
CA GLU A 216 54.68 -16.56 -4.74
C GLU A 216 55.93 -16.88 -5.52
N ALA A 217 56.75 -15.89 -5.87
CA ALA A 217 58.01 -16.10 -6.59
C ALA A 217 59.16 -16.50 -5.65
N ALA A 218 59.14 -16.08 -4.39
CA ALA A 218 60.20 -16.30 -3.41
C ALA A 218 60.61 -17.78 -3.19
N PRO A 219 59.69 -18.78 -3.10
CA PRO A 219 60.03 -20.18 -2.92
C PRO A 219 60.82 -20.78 -4.09
N PHE A 220 60.70 -20.20 -5.27
CA PHE A 220 61.36 -20.68 -6.49
C PHE A 220 62.70 -19.95 -6.76
N GLY A 221 63.11 -19.03 -5.89
CA GLY A 221 64.34 -18.25 -6.04
C GLY A 221 64.39 -17.39 -7.31
N VAL A 222 63.25 -17.09 -7.92
CA VAL A 222 63.12 -16.30 -9.14
C VAL A 222 62.90 -14.84 -8.77
N VAL A 223 63.83 -13.96 -9.13
CA VAL A 223 63.62 -12.53 -9.09
C VAL A 223 62.95 -12.13 -10.41
N LYS A 224 61.63 -11.86 -10.37
CA LYS A 224 60.86 -11.39 -11.52
C LYS A 224 61.31 -9.97 -11.92
N SER A 225 61.32 -9.72 -13.21
CA SER A 225 61.48 -8.34 -13.71
C SER A 225 60.23 -7.51 -13.36
N GLU A 226 60.36 -6.19 -13.35
CA GLU A 226 59.21 -5.29 -13.05
C GLU A 226 58.07 -5.48 -14.03
N LEU A 227 58.35 -5.73 -15.30
CA LEU A 227 57.35 -6.04 -16.33
C LEU A 227 56.60 -7.39 -16.08
N GLU A 228 57.31 -8.40 -15.60
CA GLU A 228 56.69 -9.67 -15.23
C GLU A 228 55.83 -9.52 -13.97
N THR A 229 56.32 -8.78 -13.00
CA THR A 229 55.52 -8.46 -11.78
C THR A 229 54.26 -7.68 -12.13
N GLU A 230 54.41 -6.66 -12.99
CA GLU A 230 53.26 -5.87 -13.45
C GLU A 230 52.21 -6.75 -14.21
N ARG A 231 52.68 -7.61 -15.08
CA ARG A 231 51.81 -8.56 -15.82
C ARG A 231 51.08 -9.50 -14.87
N ASP A 232 51.78 -10.06 -13.89
CA ASP A 232 51.19 -11.02 -12.95
C ASP A 232 50.21 -10.31 -11.97
N VAL A 233 50.50 -9.07 -11.54
CA VAL A 233 49.59 -8.23 -10.78
C VAL A 233 48.34 -7.91 -11.60
N ARG A 234 48.50 -7.57 -12.88
CA ARG A 234 47.36 -7.33 -13.79
C ARG A 234 46.48 -8.57 -13.93
N ALA A 235 47.10 -9.76 -14.06
CA ALA A 235 46.34 -11.02 -14.11
C ALA A 235 45.53 -11.29 -12.82
N LYS A 236 46.10 -10.95 -11.64
CA LYS A 236 45.38 -11.04 -10.36
C LYS A 236 44.23 -10.02 -10.26
N ILE A 237 44.43 -8.82 -10.77
CA ILE A 237 43.37 -7.80 -10.85
C ILE A 237 42.25 -8.26 -11.78
N ASP A 238 42.58 -8.84 -12.94
CA ASP A 238 41.59 -9.40 -13.87
C ASP A 238 40.82 -10.54 -13.22
N ALA A 239 41.50 -11.41 -12.47
CA ALA A 239 40.82 -12.49 -11.73
C ALA A 239 39.86 -11.93 -10.65
N MET A 240 40.29 -10.90 -9.91
CA MET A 240 39.44 -10.25 -8.91
C MET A 240 38.15 -9.64 -9.53
N PHE A 241 38.27 -8.96 -10.66
CA PHE A 241 37.10 -8.42 -11.35
C PHE A 241 36.26 -9.50 -12.04
N TYR A 242 36.89 -10.62 -12.42
CA TYR A 242 36.13 -11.77 -12.90
C TYR A 242 35.27 -12.41 -11.80
N ASP A 243 35.75 -12.45 -10.56
CA ASP A 243 34.95 -12.88 -9.41
C ASP A 243 33.76 -11.93 -9.17
N VAL A 244 33.95 -10.61 -9.33
CA VAL A 244 32.86 -9.63 -9.30
C VAL A 244 31.84 -9.94 -10.41
N PHE A 245 32.30 -10.21 -11.61
CA PHE A 245 31.41 -10.59 -12.72
C PHE A 245 30.60 -11.84 -12.43
N GLN A 246 31.25 -12.91 -11.92
CA GLN A 246 30.54 -14.14 -11.55
C GLN A 246 29.48 -13.90 -10.47
N THR A 247 29.82 -13.10 -9.46
CA THR A 247 28.89 -12.71 -8.41
C THR A 247 27.71 -11.94 -9.00
N THR A 248 27.95 -10.92 -9.81
CA THR A 248 26.91 -10.13 -10.48
C THR A 248 26.05 -10.99 -11.40
N GLN A 249 26.64 -11.96 -12.12
CA GLN A 249 25.93 -12.93 -12.94
C GLN A 249 24.97 -13.78 -12.11
N SER A 250 25.46 -14.34 -11.01
CA SER A 250 24.66 -15.15 -10.10
C SER A 250 23.47 -14.36 -9.57
N GLU A 251 23.74 -13.15 -9.07
CA GLU A 251 22.72 -12.25 -8.53
C GLU A 251 21.70 -11.81 -9.59
N THR A 252 22.13 -11.55 -10.81
CA THR A 252 21.25 -11.23 -11.94
C THR A 252 20.36 -12.42 -12.30
N THR A 253 20.92 -13.62 -12.29
CA THR A 253 20.18 -14.86 -12.63
C THR A 253 19.07 -15.14 -11.60
N LYS A 254 19.34 -14.96 -10.31
CA LYS A 254 18.33 -15.09 -9.26
C LYS A 254 17.13 -14.15 -9.51
N ARG A 255 17.39 -12.90 -9.88
CA ARG A 255 16.37 -11.85 -10.11
C ARG A 255 15.64 -12.04 -11.43
N TRP A 256 16.30 -12.60 -12.42
CA TRP A 256 15.70 -12.84 -13.73
C TRP A 256 14.41 -13.64 -13.66
N THR A 257 14.31 -14.58 -12.72
CA THR A 257 13.10 -15.39 -12.50
C THR A 257 11.88 -14.53 -12.22
N TYR A 258 12.03 -13.45 -11.44
CA TYR A 258 10.95 -12.53 -11.10
C TYR A 258 10.74 -11.47 -12.19
N GLU A 259 11.83 -10.93 -12.73
CA GLU A 259 11.81 -9.89 -13.75
C GLU A 259 11.17 -10.35 -15.08
N SER A 260 11.43 -11.58 -15.48
CA SER A 260 10.83 -12.17 -16.69
C SER A 260 9.31 -12.31 -16.60
N GLU A 261 8.76 -12.39 -15.39
CA GLU A 261 7.32 -12.50 -15.15
C GLU A 261 6.63 -11.12 -15.05
N ILE A 262 7.38 -10.01 -14.95
CA ILE A 262 6.81 -8.66 -14.92
C ILE A 262 6.40 -8.24 -16.34
N LYS A 263 5.09 -8.32 -16.62
CA LYS A 263 4.53 -7.98 -17.94
C LYS A 263 4.28 -6.50 -18.12
N ARG A 264 4.01 -5.78 -17.00
CA ARG A 264 3.67 -4.36 -17.00
C ARG A 264 4.52 -3.62 -15.97
N PRO A 265 5.69 -3.08 -16.35
CA PRO A 265 6.60 -2.38 -15.43
C PRO A 265 6.25 -0.90 -15.21
N TYR A 266 5.11 -0.43 -15.68
CA TYR A 266 4.66 0.97 -15.61
C TYR A 266 3.26 1.08 -15.00
N PHE A 267 2.91 2.28 -14.54
CA PHE A 267 1.59 2.58 -14.00
C PHE A 267 0.50 2.54 -15.08
N HIS A 268 -0.62 1.93 -14.74
CA HIS A 268 -1.85 1.98 -15.52
C HIS A 268 -3.07 1.86 -14.62
N VAL A 269 -4.18 2.47 -15.00
CA VAL A 269 -5.42 2.49 -14.21
C VAL A 269 -6.17 1.15 -14.17
N THR A 270 -5.92 0.25 -15.12
CA THR A 270 -6.52 -1.10 -15.11
C THR A 270 -5.88 -1.98 -14.06
N GLU A 271 -6.65 -2.89 -13.51
CA GLU A 271 -6.18 -3.84 -12.52
C GLU A 271 -5.06 -4.74 -13.06
N LEU A 272 -4.24 -5.24 -12.14
CA LEU A 272 -3.20 -6.23 -12.40
C LEU A 272 -3.75 -7.64 -12.22
N ASP A 273 -3.26 -8.57 -13.03
CA ASP A 273 -3.55 -9.99 -12.87
C ASP A 273 -3.03 -10.49 -11.50
N HIS A 274 -3.75 -11.44 -10.90
CA HIS A 274 -3.32 -12.07 -9.64
C HIS A 274 -1.91 -12.68 -9.72
N SER A 275 -1.51 -13.20 -10.89
CA SER A 275 -0.16 -13.71 -11.12
C SER A 275 0.90 -12.63 -10.96
N GLN A 276 0.62 -11.41 -11.44
CA GLN A 276 1.51 -10.26 -11.31
C GLN A 276 1.67 -9.84 -9.84
N LEU A 277 0.55 -9.75 -9.11
CA LEU A 277 0.57 -9.44 -7.68
C LEU A 277 1.34 -10.50 -6.88
N ALA A 278 1.11 -11.77 -7.18
CA ALA A 278 1.83 -12.89 -6.54
C ALA A 278 3.34 -12.85 -6.85
N ASN A 279 3.72 -12.48 -8.08
CA ASN A 279 5.12 -12.31 -8.45
C ASN A 279 5.80 -11.17 -7.68
N TRP A 280 5.13 -10.01 -7.55
CA TRP A 280 5.65 -8.90 -6.76
C TRP A 280 5.84 -9.28 -5.28
N ARG A 281 4.90 -10.02 -4.68
CA ARG A 281 5.05 -10.51 -3.29
C ARG A 281 6.29 -11.38 -3.14
N LYS A 282 6.48 -12.36 -4.02
CA LYS A 282 7.64 -13.26 -4.00
C LYS A 282 8.96 -12.52 -4.25
N TYR A 283 8.95 -11.53 -5.14
CA TYR A 283 10.15 -10.75 -5.43
C TYR A 283 10.56 -9.88 -4.24
N LEU A 284 9.57 -9.28 -3.56
CA LEU A 284 9.82 -8.54 -2.32
C LEU A 284 10.31 -9.47 -1.19
N ASP A 285 9.73 -10.68 -1.04
CA ASP A 285 10.20 -11.69 -0.09
C ASP A 285 11.68 -12.00 -0.33
N PHE A 286 12.05 -12.26 -1.58
CA PHE A 286 13.43 -12.56 -1.96
C PHE A 286 14.41 -11.41 -1.63
N GLU A 287 14.11 -10.17 -1.99
CA GLU A 287 15.02 -9.05 -1.71
C GLU A 287 15.09 -8.72 -0.20
N GLU A 288 14.01 -8.91 0.54
CA GLU A 288 14.02 -8.76 2.00
C GLU A 288 14.91 -9.83 2.68
N GLU A 289 14.92 -11.07 2.16
CA GLU A 289 15.81 -12.15 2.63
C GLU A 289 17.29 -11.85 2.31
N GLU A 290 17.59 -11.27 1.14
CA GLU A 290 18.95 -10.83 0.77
C GLU A 290 19.46 -9.67 1.64
N GLY A 291 18.58 -8.87 2.23
CA GLY A 291 18.86 -7.91 3.29
C GLY A 291 19.58 -6.62 2.88
N ASN A 292 19.69 -6.30 1.59
CA ASN A 292 20.31 -5.06 1.14
C ASN A 292 19.31 -3.90 1.15
N LEU A 293 19.42 -3.00 2.14
CA LEU A 293 18.52 -1.86 2.37
C LEU A 293 18.24 -1.02 1.10
N ALA A 294 19.29 -0.67 0.36
CA ALA A 294 19.14 0.19 -0.83
C ALA A 294 18.36 -0.51 -1.95
N ARG A 295 18.62 -1.80 -2.15
CA ARG A 295 17.93 -2.60 -3.16
C ARG A 295 16.48 -2.87 -2.79
N ILE A 296 16.22 -3.20 -1.53
CA ILE A 296 14.86 -3.41 -1.02
C ILE A 296 14.05 -2.13 -1.20
N THR A 297 14.61 -0.98 -0.80
CA THR A 297 13.94 0.32 -0.99
C THR A 297 13.65 0.60 -2.47
N ALA A 298 14.64 0.40 -3.35
CA ALA A 298 14.47 0.60 -4.78
C ALA A 298 13.39 -0.33 -5.37
N LEU A 299 13.33 -1.60 -4.92
CA LEU A 299 12.32 -2.54 -5.37
C LEU A 299 10.91 -2.18 -4.89
N TYR A 300 10.76 -1.74 -3.63
CA TYR A 300 9.48 -1.25 -3.12
C TYR A 300 8.96 -0.04 -3.91
N GLU A 301 9.81 0.95 -4.13
CA GLU A 301 9.45 2.14 -4.89
C GLU A 301 9.04 1.78 -6.33
N ARG A 302 9.75 0.86 -6.97
CA ARG A 302 9.40 0.34 -8.29
C ARG A 302 8.09 -0.45 -8.27
N CYS A 303 7.88 -1.31 -7.28
CA CYS A 303 6.64 -2.05 -7.09
C CYS A 303 5.45 -1.09 -6.96
N LEU A 304 5.60 -0.01 -6.19
CA LEU A 304 4.56 0.98 -5.98
C LEU A 304 4.24 1.86 -7.21
N VAL A 305 5.05 1.81 -8.26
CA VAL A 305 4.66 2.40 -9.56
C VAL A 305 3.56 1.56 -10.20
N THR A 306 3.72 0.26 -10.27
CA THR A 306 2.73 -0.66 -10.88
C THR A 306 1.57 -0.99 -9.95
N CYS A 307 1.84 -1.13 -8.66
CA CYS A 307 0.88 -1.56 -7.65
C CYS A 307 0.35 -0.41 -6.77
N ALA A 308 0.36 0.83 -7.28
CA ALA A 308 0.00 2.02 -6.50
C ALA A 308 -1.38 1.97 -5.84
N PHE A 309 -2.36 1.32 -6.48
CA PHE A 309 -3.74 1.21 -5.97
C PHE A 309 -3.97 0.04 -5.02
N TYR A 310 -2.95 -0.79 -4.77
CA TYR A 310 -3.03 -1.95 -3.90
C TYR A 310 -2.43 -1.62 -2.53
N ASP A 311 -3.28 -1.46 -1.54
CA ASP A 311 -2.93 -1.06 -0.18
C ASP A 311 -1.98 -2.05 0.52
N GLU A 312 -2.05 -3.34 0.20
CA GLU A 312 -1.17 -4.37 0.74
C GLU A 312 0.33 -4.05 0.60
N PHE A 313 0.75 -3.51 -0.56
CA PHE A 313 2.16 -3.17 -0.79
C PHE A 313 2.59 -1.92 -0.02
N TRP A 314 1.67 -0.96 0.19
CA TRP A 314 1.89 0.18 1.05
C TRP A 314 2.02 -0.23 2.52
N PHE A 315 1.14 -1.11 3.01
CA PHE A 315 1.23 -1.69 4.34
C PHE A 315 2.55 -2.41 4.57
N ARG A 316 2.94 -3.27 3.62
CA ARG A 316 4.17 -4.04 3.70
C ARG A 316 5.38 -3.11 3.73
N TYR A 317 5.44 -2.13 2.83
CA TYR A 317 6.55 -1.19 2.76
C TYR A 317 6.67 -0.34 4.04
N ALA A 318 5.57 0.23 4.53
CA ALA A 318 5.57 1.00 5.75
C ALA A 318 6.02 0.15 6.96
N ARG A 319 5.55 -1.09 7.05
CA ARG A 319 5.94 -2.02 8.12
C ARG A 319 7.41 -2.40 8.04
N TRP A 320 7.89 -2.73 6.84
CA TRP A 320 9.30 -3.04 6.63
C TRP A 320 10.18 -1.83 6.95
N MET A 321 9.84 -0.64 6.48
CA MET A 321 10.59 0.58 6.76
C MET A 321 10.59 0.91 8.27
N SER A 322 9.48 0.67 8.97
CA SER A 322 9.38 0.87 10.43
C SER A 322 10.30 -0.06 11.23
N SER A 323 10.74 -1.19 10.66
CA SER A 323 11.72 -2.07 11.30
C SER A 323 13.16 -1.55 11.18
N GLN A 324 13.40 -0.54 10.35
CA GLN A 324 14.71 0.06 10.17
C GLN A 324 14.94 1.20 11.19
N PRO A 325 16.15 1.32 11.76
CA PRO A 325 16.42 2.35 12.75
C PRO A 325 16.40 3.76 12.13
N ASN A 326 15.83 4.72 12.85
CA ASN A 326 15.82 6.14 12.50
C ASN A 326 15.17 6.44 11.12
N LYS A 327 14.10 5.73 10.75
CA LYS A 327 13.39 5.87 9.47
C LYS A 327 11.95 6.41 9.61
N GLU A 328 11.65 7.10 10.69
CA GLU A 328 10.31 7.60 11.00
C GLU A 328 9.77 8.58 9.95
N GLU A 329 10.62 9.45 9.40
CA GLU A 329 10.18 10.41 8.37
C GLU A 329 9.92 9.71 7.02
N GLU A 330 10.71 8.69 6.68
CA GLU A 330 10.48 7.88 5.49
C GLU A 330 9.17 7.08 5.61
N VAL A 331 8.89 6.49 6.78
CA VAL A 331 7.62 5.81 7.07
C VAL A 331 6.44 6.77 6.91
N ARG A 332 6.56 7.97 7.47
CA ARG A 332 5.54 9.02 7.34
C ARG A 332 5.29 9.38 5.88
N ASN A 333 6.34 9.56 5.10
CA ASN A 333 6.23 9.87 3.68
C ASN A 333 5.53 8.76 2.90
N ILE A 334 5.84 7.48 3.21
CA ILE A 334 5.13 6.32 2.62
C ILE A 334 3.63 6.41 2.91
N TYR A 335 3.24 6.61 4.18
CA TYR A 335 1.83 6.76 4.54
C TYR A 335 1.17 7.97 3.87
N LEU A 336 1.82 9.14 3.86
CA LEU A 336 1.29 10.35 3.22
C LEU A 336 1.01 10.10 1.74
N ARG A 337 1.97 9.54 1.01
CA ARG A 337 1.78 9.20 -0.42
C ARG A 337 0.61 8.23 -0.61
N ALA A 338 0.54 7.17 0.20
CA ALA A 338 -0.54 6.20 0.13
C ALA A 338 -1.91 6.84 0.34
N VAL A 339 -2.08 7.65 1.39
CA VAL A 339 -3.39 8.17 1.81
C VAL A 339 -3.85 9.39 1.01
N THR A 340 -2.93 10.17 0.45
CA THR A 340 -3.28 11.40 -0.28
C THR A 340 -3.47 11.17 -1.77
N LEU A 341 -2.71 10.23 -2.38
CA LEU A 341 -2.63 10.09 -3.82
C LEU A 341 -3.26 8.80 -4.35
N PHE A 342 -3.09 7.66 -3.67
CA PHE A 342 -3.32 6.37 -4.32
C PHE A 342 -4.46 5.55 -3.71
N VAL A 343 -4.49 5.38 -2.40
CA VAL A 343 -5.49 4.52 -1.77
C VAL A 343 -6.78 5.30 -1.51
N PRO A 344 -7.94 4.85 -2.05
CA PRO A 344 -9.21 5.54 -1.87
C PRO A 344 -9.65 5.56 -0.39
N VAL A 345 -10.44 6.57 -0.01
CA VAL A 345 -10.94 6.72 1.38
C VAL A 345 -11.86 5.57 1.78
N SER A 346 -12.54 4.93 0.81
CA SER A 346 -13.37 3.75 1.03
C SER A 346 -12.61 2.56 1.65
N ARG A 347 -11.27 2.55 1.57
CA ARG A 347 -10.39 1.61 2.25
C ARG A 347 -9.65 2.32 3.39
N PRO A 348 -10.25 2.43 4.59
CA PRO A 348 -9.70 3.25 5.67
C PRO A 348 -8.47 2.62 6.35
N GLY A 349 -8.20 1.33 6.15
CA GLY A 349 -7.17 0.56 6.85
C GLY A 349 -5.80 1.22 6.87
N ILE A 350 -5.28 1.67 5.71
CA ILE A 350 -3.97 2.33 5.65
C ILE A 350 -3.94 3.66 6.42
N ARG A 351 -5.06 4.40 6.41
CA ARG A 351 -5.21 5.65 7.18
C ARG A 351 -5.27 5.40 8.68
N LEU A 352 -5.90 4.31 9.10
CA LEU A 352 -5.89 3.89 10.51
C LEU A 352 -4.48 3.51 10.98
N GLN A 353 -3.72 2.78 10.16
CA GLN A 353 -2.32 2.47 10.46
C GLN A 353 -1.47 3.74 10.53
N PHE A 354 -1.71 4.70 9.65
CA PHE A 354 -1.05 5.99 9.71
C PHE A 354 -1.39 6.74 11.02
N ALA A 355 -2.66 6.74 11.43
CA ALA A 355 -3.05 7.34 12.71
C ALA A 355 -2.37 6.66 13.91
N TYR A 356 -2.25 5.33 13.92
CA TYR A 356 -1.54 4.60 14.97
C TYR A 356 -0.04 4.93 14.98
N PHE A 357 0.57 5.07 13.81
CA PHE A 357 1.97 5.48 13.69
C PHE A 357 2.18 6.90 14.24
N GLU A 358 1.33 7.86 13.87
CA GLU A 358 1.44 9.24 14.37
C GLU A 358 1.19 9.31 15.89
N GLU A 359 0.26 8.53 16.43
CA GLU A 359 0.06 8.41 17.87
C GLU A 359 1.31 7.84 18.56
N ALA A 360 1.92 6.79 18.01
CA ALA A 360 3.14 6.20 18.54
C ALA A 360 4.33 7.16 18.51
N CYS A 361 4.40 8.05 17.51
CA CYS A 361 5.38 9.13 17.42
C CYS A 361 5.05 10.34 18.32
N GLY A 362 3.99 10.28 19.14
CA GLY A 362 3.56 11.37 20.04
C GLY A 362 2.79 12.50 19.36
N ARG A 363 2.41 12.35 18.08
CA ARG A 363 1.64 13.36 17.31
C ARG A 363 0.14 13.06 17.36
N VAL A 364 -0.41 13.13 18.56
CA VAL A 364 -1.81 12.76 18.85
C VAL A 364 -2.81 13.63 18.08
N GLU A 365 -2.54 14.91 17.92
CA GLU A 365 -3.41 15.83 17.16
C GLU A 365 -3.51 15.43 15.69
N THR A 366 -2.39 15.01 15.09
CA THR A 366 -2.38 14.50 13.71
C THR A 366 -3.19 13.21 13.61
N ALA A 367 -3.04 12.27 14.56
CA ALA A 367 -3.82 11.05 14.60
C ALA A 367 -5.33 11.33 14.72
N GLN A 368 -5.74 12.31 15.54
CA GLN A 368 -7.13 12.75 15.63
C GLN A 368 -7.64 13.32 14.31
N ALA A 369 -6.86 14.22 13.69
CA ALA A 369 -7.22 14.83 12.42
C ALA A 369 -7.40 13.78 11.30
N ILE A 370 -6.59 12.73 11.28
CA ILE A 370 -6.74 11.61 10.32
C ILE A 370 -8.10 10.92 10.54
N HIS A 371 -8.46 10.57 11.77
CA HIS A 371 -9.77 9.96 12.06
C HIS A 371 -10.94 10.87 11.63
N GLU A 372 -10.87 12.16 11.94
CA GLU A 372 -11.89 13.14 11.58
C GLU A 372 -12.03 13.28 10.05
N ALA A 373 -10.91 13.31 9.34
CA ALA A 373 -10.90 13.35 7.87
C ALA A 373 -11.57 12.12 7.24
N ILE A 374 -11.33 10.91 7.80
CA ILE A 374 -12.01 9.70 7.34
C ILE A 374 -13.52 9.79 7.63
N LEU A 375 -13.90 10.14 8.85
CA LEU A 375 -15.31 10.21 9.28
C LEU A 375 -16.11 11.29 8.55
N THR A 376 -15.46 12.34 8.04
CA THR A 376 -16.11 13.34 7.18
C THR A 376 -16.60 12.73 5.86
N LYS A 377 -15.91 11.73 5.35
CA LYS A 377 -16.26 11.03 4.10
C LYS A 377 -17.02 9.73 4.33
N LEU A 378 -16.74 9.05 5.43
CA LEU A 378 -17.31 7.75 5.81
C LEU A 378 -17.85 7.83 7.25
N PRO A 379 -18.96 8.56 7.49
CA PRO A 379 -19.49 8.76 8.83
C PRO A 379 -19.98 7.48 9.51
N ASP A 380 -20.33 6.47 8.72
CA ASP A 380 -20.86 5.18 9.18
C ASP A 380 -19.78 4.09 9.35
N CYS A 381 -18.50 4.44 9.23
CA CYS A 381 -17.43 3.45 9.38
C CYS A 381 -17.19 3.12 10.86
N VAL A 382 -17.77 2.00 11.31
CA VAL A 382 -17.69 1.53 12.71
C VAL A 382 -16.25 1.41 13.20
N GLU A 383 -15.36 0.84 12.38
CA GLU A 383 -13.96 0.63 12.73
C GLU A 383 -13.23 1.94 13.04
N VAL A 384 -13.47 2.96 12.23
CA VAL A 384 -12.85 4.28 12.41
C VAL A 384 -13.39 4.97 13.66
N ILE A 385 -14.70 4.86 13.93
CA ILE A 385 -15.33 5.42 15.13
C ILE A 385 -14.76 4.75 16.39
N ILE A 386 -14.65 3.43 16.39
CA ILE A 386 -14.07 2.66 17.50
C ILE A 386 -12.59 3.02 17.69
N SER A 387 -11.84 3.13 16.61
CA SER A 387 -10.42 3.53 16.65
C SER A 387 -10.26 4.93 17.25
N ALA A 388 -11.07 5.90 16.83
CA ALA A 388 -11.09 7.25 17.36
C ALA A 388 -11.46 7.28 18.86
N ALA A 389 -12.47 6.50 19.27
CA ALA A 389 -12.85 6.38 20.67
C ALA A 389 -11.72 5.76 21.51
N ASN A 390 -11.02 4.76 21.00
CA ASN A 390 -9.88 4.15 21.65
C ASN A 390 -8.68 5.12 21.75
N LEU A 391 -8.42 5.94 20.74
CA LEU A 391 -7.44 7.01 20.81
C LEU A 391 -7.78 7.97 21.95
N ARG A 392 -9.03 8.45 22.02
CA ARG A 392 -9.49 9.32 23.11
C ARG A 392 -9.38 8.65 24.48
N ARG A 393 -9.65 7.34 24.57
CA ARG A 393 -9.46 6.57 25.81
C ARG A 393 -8.00 6.56 26.27
N ARG A 394 -7.06 6.33 25.35
CA ARG A 394 -5.62 6.30 25.69
C ARG A 394 -5.10 7.66 26.15
N GLN A 395 -5.64 8.74 25.60
CA GLN A 395 -5.18 10.11 25.89
C GLN A 395 -5.94 10.79 27.03
N GLY A 396 -7.27 10.62 27.10
CA GLY A 396 -8.15 11.33 28.02
C GLY A 396 -8.90 10.44 29.02
N GLY A 397 -8.61 9.13 29.03
CA GLY A 397 -9.25 8.19 29.92
C GLY A 397 -10.59 7.65 29.42
N LEU A 398 -11.22 6.84 30.28
CA LEU A 398 -12.42 6.09 29.92
C LEU A 398 -13.61 6.99 29.61
N ASP A 399 -13.77 8.08 30.37
CA ASP A 399 -14.89 9.01 30.22
C ASP A 399 -14.85 9.70 28.83
N ALA A 400 -13.65 10.05 28.36
CA ALA A 400 -13.48 10.63 27.02
C ALA A 400 -13.90 9.66 25.90
N ALA A 401 -13.68 8.37 26.07
CA ALA A 401 -14.16 7.37 25.13
C ALA A 401 -15.69 7.22 25.17
N ILE A 402 -16.26 7.18 26.36
CA ILE A 402 -17.72 7.10 26.55
C ILE A 402 -18.40 8.30 25.90
N ASP A 403 -17.88 9.51 26.11
CA ASP A 403 -18.41 10.73 25.50
C ASP A 403 -18.28 10.71 23.98
N SER A 404 -17.21 10.11 23.44
CA SER A 404 -17.04 9.88 22.01
C SER A 404 -18.14 8.97 21.45
N TYR A 405 -18.43 7.83 22.11
CA TYR A 405 -19.52 6.94 21.68
C TYR A 405 -20.88 7.63 21.74
N LYS A 406 -21.18 8.35 22.83
CA LYS A 406 -22.44 9.08 22.98
C LYS A 406 -22.62 10.14 21.89
N ALA A 407 -21.57 10.88 21.58
CA ALA A 407 -21.60 11.90 20.53
C ALA A 407 -21.90 11.28 19.15
N GLN A 408 -21.27 10.16 18.81
CA GLN A 408 -21.53 9.49 17.54
C GLN A 408 -22.92 8.86 17.47
N ILE A 409 -23.41 8.27 18.54
CA ILE A 409 -24.78 7.75 18.63
C ILE A 409 -25.83 8.86 18.48
N ALA A 410 -25.57 10.05 19.02
CA ALA A 410 -26.44 11.21 18.88
C ALA A 410 -26.36 11.88 17.48
N SER A 411 -25.30 11.65 16.73
CA SER A 411 -25.10 12.26 15.41
C SER A 411 -26.16 11.83 14.40
N PRO A 412 -26.77 12.76 13.64
CA PRO A 412 -27.69 12.42 12.55
C PRO A 412 -26.99 11.86 11.31
N ALA A 413 -25.68 12.05 11.18
CA ALA A 413 -24.90 11.56 10.05
C ALA A 413 -24.61 10.05 10.10
N VAL A 414 -24.75 9.43 11.28
CA VAL A 414 -24.52 8.01 11.51
C VAL A 414 -25.80 7.22 11.36
N ASP A 415 -25.77 6.14 10.61
CA ASP A 415 -26.94 5.30 10.38
C ASP A 415 -27.33 4.47 11.60
N LEU A 416 -28.54 3.92 11.57
CA LEU A 416 -29.10 3.15 12.69
C LEU A 416 -28.36 1.83 12.94
N TYR A 417 -27.85 1.21 11.88
CA TYR A 417 -27.10 -0.05 11.97
C TYR A 417 -25.75 0.18 12.69
N THR A 418 -25.00 1.20 12.26
CA THR A 418 -23.75 1.63 12.90
C THR A 418 -23.99 2.02 14.36
N LYS A 419 -25.05 2.79 14.66
CA LYS A 419 -25.39 3.13 16.05
C LYS A 419 -25.62 1.90 16.92
N ALA A 420 -26.28 0.88 16.39
CA ALA A 420 -26.46 -0.37 17.12
C ALA A 420 -25.12 -1.01 17.48
N ALA A 421 -24.18 -1.08 16.53
CA ALA A 421 -22.82 -1.59 16.78
C ALA A 421 -22.07 -0.74 17.81
N LEU A 422 -22.17 0.60 17.74
CA LEU A 422 -21.52 1.50 18.70
C LEU A 422 -22.06 1.32 20.12
N VAL A 423 -23.36 1.12 20.29
CA VAL A 423 -23.97 0.85 21.61
C VAL A 423 -23.42 -0.47 22.17
N THR A 424 -23.25 -1.50 21.35
CA THR A 424 -22.66 -2.77 21.82
C THR A 424 -21.21 -2.59 22.24
N HIS A 425 -20.40 -1.85 21.46
CA HIS A 425 -19.01 -1.55 21.81
C HIS A 425 -18.88 -0.69 23.08
N TRP A 426 -19.78 0.27 23.26
CA TRP A 426 -19.84 1.04 24.48
C TRP A 426 -20.18 0.16 25.70
N ALA A 427 -21.17 -0.71 25.59
CA ALA A 427 -21.52 -1.66 26.66
C ALA A 427 -20.34 -2.61 26.99
N VAL A 428 -19.68 -3.15 25.98
CA VAL A 428 -18.48 -4.01 26.16
C VAL A 428 -17.34 -3.23 26.83
N LEU A 429 -17.14 -1.94 26.49
CA LEU A 429 -16.14 -1.09 27.12
C LEU A 429 -16.42 -0.93 28.63
N LEU A 430 -17.68 -0.67 29.00
CA LEU A 430 -18.08 -0.56 30.41
C LEU A 430 -17.90 -1.89 31.15
N TRP A 431 -18.21 -3.00 30.50
CA TRP A 431 -18.08 -4.32 31.08
C TRP A 431 -16.61 -4.75 31.24
N LYS A 432 -15.85 -4.78 30.14
CA LYS A 432 -14.51 -5.40 30.11
C LYS A 432 -13.39 -4.44 30.57
N VAL A 433 -13.56 -3.13 30.37
CA VAL A 433 -12.52 -2.15 30.72
C VAL A 433 -12.83 -1.44 32.04
N LYS A 434 -14.07 -1.00 32.26
CA LYS A 434 -14.48 -0.37 33.51
C LYS A 434 -14.76 -1.38 34.62
N GLY A 435 -15.16 -2.61 34.26
CA GLY A 435 -15.58 -3.64 35.19
C GLY A 435 -16.98 -3.44 35.78
N SER A 436 -17.78 -2.53 35.20
CA SER A 436 -19.13 -2.20 35.68
C SER A 436 -20.20 -2.98 34.91
N VAL A 437 -20.58 -4.15 35.45
CA VAL A 437 -21.61 -5.01 34.85
C VAL A 437 -22.97 -4.32 34.81
N GLU A 438 -23.36 -3.60 35.86
CA GLU A 438 -24.65 -2.93 35.95
C GLU A 438 -24.77 -1.76 34.97
N GLU A 439 -23.73 -0.95 34.79
CA GLU A 439 -23.76 0.11 33.79
C GLU A 439 -23.84 -0.45 32.37
N ALA A 440 -23.10 -1.53 32.07
CA ALA A 440 -23.17 -2.19 30.77
C ALA A 440 -24.59 -2.74 30.47
N ARG A 441 -25.20 -3.37 31.50
CA ARG A 441 -26.57 -3.89 31.39
C ARG A 441 -27.58 -2.77 31.15
N ASN A 442 -27.44 -1.65 31.84
CA ASN A 442 -28.29 -0.48 31.66
C ASN A 442 -28.17 0.12 30.25
N VAL A 443 -26.99 0.06 29.64
CA VAL A 443 -26.83 0.50 28.23
C VAL A 443 -27.69 -0.35 27.30
N TYR A 444 -27.72 -1.69 27.45
CA TYR A 444 -28.58 -2.54 26.64
C TYR A 444 -30.07 -2.28 26.90
N LEU A 445 -30.47 -2.20 28.17
CA LEU A 445 -31.88 -1.99 28.55
C LEU A 445 -32.43 -0.66 28.03
N ASN A 446 -31.65 0.41 28.09
CA ASN A 446 -32.08 1.74 27.66
C ASN A 446 -32.15 1.90 26.12
N ASN A 447 -31.50 1.00 25.39
CA ASN A 447 -31.39 1.11 23.93
C ASN A 447 -32.17 0.00 23.18
N VAL A 448 -32.80 -0.94 23.87
CA VAL A 448 -33.50 -2.07 23.24
C VAL A 448 -34.61 -1.65 22.30
N GLU A 449 -35.31 -0.56 22.57
CA GLU A 449 -36.44 -0.08 21.73
C GLU A 449 -35.95 0.44 20.38
N TRP A 450 -34.76 1.07 20.34
CA TRP A 450 -34.20 1.64 19.13
C TRP A 450 -33.52 0.62 18.23
N TYR A 451 -32.90 -0.42 18.82
CA TYR A 451 -32.06 -1.38 18.09
C TYR A 451 -32.62 -2.81 18.13
N ALA A 452 -33.94 -2.95 18.37
CA ALA A 452 -34.61 -4.26 18.44
C ALA A 452 -34.45 -5.13 17.17
N ASP A 453 -34.22 -4.52 16.01
CA ASP A 453 -34.07 -5.24 14.74
C ASP A 453 -32.59 -5.51 14.37
N SER A 454 -31.63 -5.13 15.22
CA SER A 454 -30.20 -5.39 15.02
C SER A 454 -29.78 -6.76 15.57
N ARG A 455 -29.28 -7.62 14.69
CA ARG A 455 -28.71 -8.93 15.08
C ARG A 455 -27.53 -8.76 16.03
N GLU A 456 -26.63 -7.81 15.74
CA GLU A 456 -25.41 -7.58 16.52
C GLU A 456 -25.72 -7.08 17.95
N PHE A 457 -26.73 -6.24 18.08
CA PHE A 457 -27.20 -5.79 19.38
C PHE A 457 -27.64 -6.95 20.29
N TRP A 458 -28.51 -7.82 19.78
CA TRP A 458 -28.98 -8.98 20.55
C TRP A 458 -27.89 -10.02 20.80
N ARG A 459 -27.04 -10.25 19.82
CA ARG A 459 -25.88 -11.14 19.96
C ARG A 459 -24.96 -10.68 21.08
N SER A 460 -24.56 -9.40 21.07
CA SER A 460 -23.67 -8.83 22.06
C SER A 460 -24.30 -8.83 23.46
N TRP A 461 -25.59 -8.49 23.59
CA TRP A 461 -26.27 -8.53 24.88
C TRP A 461 -26.38 -9.96 25.41
N LEU A 462 -26.72 -10.92 24.55
CA LEU A 462 -26.79 -12.31 24.93
C LEU A 462 -25.40 -12.84 25.37
N ASP A 463 -24.36 -12.57 24.61
CA ASP A 463 -22.99 -12.94 24.95
C ASP A 463 -22.55 -12.30 26.26
N PHE A 464 -22.88 -11.03 26.49
CA PHE A 464 -22.63 -10.34 27.75
C PHE A 464 -23.25 -11.08 28.95
N GLU A 465 -24.53 -11.47 28.92
CA GLU A 465 -25.17 -12.18 30.03
C GLU A 465 -24.67 -13.64 30.17
N LEU A 466 -24.35 -14.30 29.05
CA LEU A 466 -23.81 -15.66 29.05
C LEU A 466 -22.39 -15.75 29.66
N GLU A 467 -21.57 -14.73 29.43
CA GLU A 467 -20.19 -14.68 29.92
C GLU A 467 -20.05 -14.18 31.36
N GLN A 468 -21.16 -13.78 32.02
CA GLN A 468 -21.07 -13.35 33.42
C GLN A 468 -20.58 -14.49 34.33
N PRO A 469 -19.59 -14.19 35.21
CA PRO A 469 -19.17 -15.16 36.21
C PRO A 469 -20.29 -15.36 37.22
N THR A 470 -20.60 -16.63 37.50
CA THR A 470 -21.68 -17.01 38.41
C THR A 470 -21.17 -17.99 39.45
N THR A 471 -21.84 -18.00 40.63
CA THR A 471 -21.70 -19.01 41.65
C THR A 471 -22.89 -19.96 41.57
N THR A 472 -22.86 -21.08 42.26
CA THR A 472 -23.96 -22.06 42.33
C THR A 472 -25.27 -21.41 42.78
N GLU A 473 -25.21 -20.38 43.62
CA GLU A 473 -26.39 -19.66 44.13
C GLU A 473 -26.90 -18.62 43.14
N SER A 474 -26.03 -17.94 42.41
CA SER A 474 -26.39 -16.89 41.45
C SER A 474 -26.71 -17.39 40.04
N GLU A 475 -26.44 -18.67 39.72
CA GLU A 475 -26.66 -19.22 38.40
C GLU A 475 -28.16 -19.26 38.01
N ALA A 476 -29.04 -19.50 38.99
CA ALA A 476 -30.51 -19.47 38.74
C ALA A 476 -30.98 -18.07 38.31
N GLU A 477 -30.51 -17.02 39.01
CA GLU A 477 -30.83 -15.63 38.69
C GLU A 477 -30.27 -15.21 37.33
N ASN A 478 -29.04 -15.63 37.02
CA ASN A 478 -28.43 -15.39 35.71
C ASN A 478 -29.21 -16.08 34.59
N GLY A 479 -29.67 -17.33 34.80
CA GLY A 479 -30.51 -18.05 33.87
C GLY A 479 -31.86 -17.36 33.60
N GLU A 480 -32.44 -16.69 34.61
CA GLU A 480 -33.65 -15.87 34.41
C GLU A 480 -33.36 -14.62 33.58
N ARG A 481 -32.23 -13.95 33.81
CA ARG A 481 -31.80 -12.79 33.01
C ARG A 481 -31.62 -13.18 31.53
N ILE A 482 -30.91 -14.26 31.26
CA ILE A 482 -30.69 -14.75 29.88
C ILE A 482 -32.04 -15.13 29.23
N SER A 483 -32.91 -15.83 29.98
CA SER A 483 -34.25 -16.16 29.48
C SER A 483 -35.06 -14.90 29.12
N LYS A 484 -34.96 -13.84 29.92
CA LYS A 484 -35.63 -12.56 29.65
C LYS A 484 -35.10 -11.93 28.36
N VAL A 485 -33.76 -11.90 28.15
CA VAL A 485 -33.16 -11.35 26.93
C VAL A 485 -33.67 -12.11 25.68
N ILE A 486 -33.71 -13.44 25.73
CA ILE A 486 -34.19 -14.25 24.61
C ILE A 486 -35.69 -14.00 24.33
N ASN A 487 -36.52 -13.90 25.38
CA ASN A 487 -37.96 -13.62 25.20
C ASN A 487 -38.19 -12.22 24.62
N GLU A 488 -37.46 -11.20 25.09
CA GLU A 488 -37.53 -9.85 24.53
C GLU A 488 -37.09 -9.83 23.07
N MET A 489 -35.99 -10.50 22.73
CA MET A 489 -35.52 -10.65 21.36
C MET A 489 -36.58 -11.25 20.46
N ARG A 490 -37.22 -12.32 20.91
CA ARG A 490 -38.24 -13.03 20.13
C ARG A 490 -39.51 -12.20 19.93
N THR A 491 -39.93 -11.45 20.93
CA THR A 491 -41.20 -10.71 20.92
C THR A 491 -41.05 -9.32 20.27
N ARG A 492 -39.96 -8.63 20.49
CA ARG A 492 -39.77 -7.25 20.00
C ARG A 492 -39.12 -7.16 18.63
N SER A 493 -38.27 -8.12 18.25
CA SER A 493 -37.52 -8.02 16.98
C SER A 493 -38.35 -8.48 15.77
N ARG A 494 -38.12 -7.78 14.64
CA ARG A 494 -38.64 -8.15 13.32
C ARG A 494 -37.60 -8.92 12.47
N MET A 495 -36.50 -9.35 13.10
CA MET A 495 -35.45 -10.14 12.44
C MET A 495 -36.03 -11.41 11.81
N SER A 496 -35.27 -11.94 10.81
CA SER A 496 -35.63 -13.20 10.15
C SER A 496 -35.71 -14.37 11.14
N THR A 497 -36.52 -15.36 10.85
CA THR A 497 -36.64 -16.59 11.66
C THR A 497 -35.28 -17.31 11.76
N ALA A 498 -34.46 -17.29 10.69
CA ALA A 498 -33.12 -17.88 10.68
C ALA A 498 -32.20 -17.19 11.69
N THR A 499 -32.17 -15.85 11.71
CA THR A 499 -31.36 -15.06 12.66
C THR A 499 -31.82 -15.32 14.12
N LYS A 500 -33.14 -15.37 14.35
CA LYS A 500 -33.68 -15.69 15.69
C LYS A 500 -33.28 -17.10 16.14
N LYS A 501 -33.34 -18.08 15.25
CA LYS A 501 -32.88 -19.45 15.51
C LYS A 501 -31.39 -19.47 15.90
N GLU A 502 -30.53 -18.80 15.13
CA GLU A 502 -29.08 -18.72 15.42
C GLU A 502 -28.81 -18.19 16.84
N LEU A 503 -29.47 -17.13 17.24
CA LEU A 503 -29.31 -16.57 18.59
C LEU A 503 -29.87 -17.53 19.67
N CYS A 504 -31.01 -18.18 19.40
CA CYS A 504 -31.60 -19.16 20.32
C CYS A 504 -30.69 -20.38 20.54
N VAL A 505 -29.88 -20.81 19.56
CA VAL A 505 -28.92 -21.91 19.71
C VAL A 505 -27.95 -21.63 20.85
N LYS A 506 -27.48 -20.39 21.02
CA LYS A 506 -26.61 -20.03 22.15
C LYS A 506 -27.29 -20.27 23.51
N TYR A 507 -28.56 -19.92 23.61
CA TYR A 507 -29.34 -20.16 24.83
C TYR A 507 -29.65 -21.65 25.04
N LEU A 508 -29.92 -22.41 23.99
CA LEU A 508 -30.07 -23.87 24.08
C LEU A 508 -28.81 -24.53 24.62
N ASN A 509 -27.65 -24.14 24.12
CA ASN A 509 -26.36 -24.61 24.63
C ASN A 509 -26.16 -24.24 26.11
N TYR A 510 -26.53 -23.04 26.51
CA TYR A 510 -26.48 -22.62 27.92
C TYR A 510 -27.38 -23.51 28.79
N LEU A 511 -28.63 -23.78 28.37
CA LEU A 511 -29.55 -24.64 29.13
C LEU A 511 -29.00 -26.05 29.32
N GLN A 512 -28.33 -26.61 28.31
CA GLN A 512 -27.72 -27.94 28.40
C GLN A 512 -26.50 -27.96 29.34
N GLN A 513 -25.65 -26.95 29.30
CA GLN A 513 -24.35 -26.96 29.99
C GLN A 513 -24.44 -26.37 31.38
N ARG A 514 -25.26 -25.34 31.60
CA ARG A 514 -25.32 -24.54 32.82
C ARG A 514 -26.70 -24.38 33.39
N GLY A 515 -27.75 -24.88 32.70
CA GLY A 515 -29.10 -24.75 33.16
C GLY A 515 -29.33 -25.37 34.54
N VAL A 516 -29.93 -24.60 35.45
CA VAL A 516 -30.20 -25.01 36.84
C VAL A 516 -31.67 -25.33 37.05
N GLY A 517 -31.95 -26.33 37.86
CA GLY A 517 -33.32 -26.72 38.24
C GLY A 517 -33.95 -27.75 37.31
N LYS A 518 -35.09 -28.34 37.78
CA LYS A 518 -35.80 -29.43 37.08
C LYS A 518 -36.42 -28.96 35.76
N ASP A 519 -36.65 -27.66 35.60
CA ASP A 519 -37.33 -27.08 34.41
C ASP A 519 -36.37 -26.70 33.30
N ALA A 520 -35.04 -26.74 33.50
CA ALA A 520 -34.06 -26.34 32.47
C ALA A 520 -34.18 -27.19 31.21
N MET A 521 -34.29 -28.52 31.35
CA MET A 521 -34.47 -29.42 30.21
C MET A 521 -35.82 -29.30 29.57
N LYS A 522 -36.87 -28.99 30.35
CA LYS A 522 -38.19 -28.71 29.79
C LYS A 522 -38.16 -27.44 28.92
N LYS A 523 -37.60 -26.35 29.43
CA LYS A 523 -37.38 -25.11 28.66
C LYS A 523 -36.58 -25.36 27.39
N PHE A 524 -35.54 -26.20 27.48
CA PHE A 524 -34.74 -26.59 26.31
C PHE A 524 -35.58 -27.29 25.26
N LEU A 525 -36.34 -28.36 25.64
CA LEU A 525 -37.14 -29.14 24.71
C LEU A 525 -38.31 -28.33 24.11
N ASP A 526 -38.92 -27.46 24.89
CA ASP A 526 -40.00 -26.59 24.41
C ASP A 526 -39.51 -25.57 23.38
N LEU A 527 -38.36 -24.93 23.66
CA LEU A 527 -37.73 -23.97 22.75
C LEU A 527 -37.18 -24.66 21.50
N ASP A 528 -36.54 -25.83 21.63
CA ASP A 528 -36.05 -26.60 20.50
C ASP A 528 -37.19 -27.02 19.57
N ARG A 529 -38.30 -27.52 20.13
CA ARG A 529 -39.49 -27.87 19.36
C ARG A 529 -40.10 -26.68 18.65
N GLU A 530 -40.15 -25.54 19.31
CA GLU A 530 -40.69 -24.31 18.72
C GLU A 530 -39.79 -23.78 17.58
N MET A 531 -38.47 -23.82 17.74
CA MET A 531 -37.50 -23.29 16.77
C MET A 531 -37.34 -24.24 15.56
N ASN A 532 -37.27 -25.53 15.78
CA ASN A 532 -36.96 -26.51 14.76
C ASN A 532 -38.18 -27.28 14.26
N GLY A 533 -39.29 -27.19 14.98
CA GLY A 533 -40.54 -27.92 14.69
C GLY A 533 -40.39 -29.43 14.77
N PRO A 534 -41.38 -30.20 14.29
CA PRO A 534 -41.33 -31.65 14.26
C PRO A 534 -40.41 -32.23 13.16
N ALA A 535 -39.88 -31.37 12.28
CA ALA A 535 -39.04 -31.78 11.17
C ALA A 535 -37.56 -31.77 11.59
N SER A 536 -36.83 -32.84 11.26
CA SER A 536 -35.39 -32.90 11.46
C SER A 536 -34.64 -31.83 10.64
N VAL A 537 -33.45 -31.42 11.10
CA VAL A 537 -32.56 -30.45 10.44
C VAL A 537 -32.29 -30.75 8.95
N SER A 538 -32.50 -32.01 8.52
CA SER A 538 -32.41 -32.43 7.13
C SER A 538 -33.47 -31.86 6.20
N LYS A 539 -34.63 -31.42 6.71
CA LYS A 539 -35.71 -30.89 5.86
C LYS A 539 -35.40 -29.52 5.26
N ASP A 540 -34.67 -28.66 5.96
CA ASP A 540 -34.26 -27.36 5.43
C ASP A 540 -33.21 -27.50 4.31
N ARG A 541 -32.44 -28.58 4.32
CA ARG A 541 -31.49 -28.91 3.23
C ARG A 541 -32.21 -29.51 2.00
N PHE A 542 -33.34 -30.20 2.19
CA PHE A 542 -34.09 -30.82 1.09
C PHE A 542 -35.02 -29.83 0.39
N THR A 543 -35.68 -28.92 1.11
CA THR A 543 -36.57 -27.91 0.51
C THR A 543 -35.79 -26.90 -0.35
N ALA A 544 -34.56 -26.58 0.00
CA ALA A 544 -33.68 -25.75 -0.83
C ALA A 544 -33.28 -26.46 -2.14
N LYS A 545 -33.21 -27.79 -2.17
CA LYS A 545 -32.93 -28.58 -3.37
C LYS A 545 -34.15 -28.82 -4.25
N GLU A 546 -35.36 -29.03 -3.66
CA GLU A 546 -36.59 -29.29 -4.42
C GLU A 546 -37.13 -28.05 -5.14
N ASN A 547 -36.89 -26.84 -4.64
CA ASN A 547 -37.36 -25.61 -5.27
C ASN A 547 -36.44 -25.05 -6.36
N GLY A 548 -35.34 -25.75 -6.72
CA GLY A 548 -34.48 -25.36 -7.84
C GLY A 548 -33.89 -23.94 -7.73
N GLN A 549 -34.10 -23.28 -6.59
CA GLN A 549 -33.41 -22.00 -6.31
C GLN A 549 -32.06 -22.33 -5.72
N PRO A 550 -30.96 -21.87 -6.35
CA PRO A 550 -29.66 -21.84 -5.66
C PRO A 550 -29.88 -21.07 -4.35
N LEU A 551 -29.34 -21.57 -3.25
CA LEU A 551 -29.22 -20.86 -1.98
C LEU A 551 -28.84 -19.42 -2.30
N GLY A 552 -29.82 -18.51 -2.08
CA GLY A 552 -29.90 -17.22 -2.70
C GLY A 552 -28.54 -16.60 -2.88
N GLU A 553 -28.25 -16.26 -4.09
CA GLU A 553 -27.32 -15.20 -4.38
C GLU A 553 -27.81 -13.99 -3.59
N LEU A 554 -27.31 -13.87 -2.36
CA LEU A 554 -27.17 -12.56 -1.74
C LEU A 554 -26.51 -11.73 -2.83
N ASP A 555 -27.20 -10.69 -3.27
CA ASP A 555 -26.66 -9.70 -4.18
C ASP A 555 -25.15 -9.57 -3.90
N GLU A 556 -24.34 -9.80 -4.93
CA GLU A 556 -22.87 -9.92 -4.82
C GLU A 556 -22.27 -8.72 -4.06
N ALA A 557 -22.93 -7.56 -4.16
CA ALA A 557 -22.60 -6.36 -3.39
C ALA A 557 -22.89 -6.51 -1.88
N THR A 558 -23.93 -7.24 -1.50
CA THR A 558 -24.30 -7.50 -0.09
C THR A 558 -23.41 -8.61 0.49
N ARG A 559 -23.01 -9.57 -0.34
CA ARG A 559 -22.04 -10.63 0.00
C ARG A 559 -20.64 -10.05 0.18
N LEU A 560 -20.18 -9.21 -0.75
CA LEU A 560 -18.89 -8.51 -0.66
C LEU A 560 -18.85 -7.56 0.55
N LYS A 561 -19.95 -6.88 0.89
CA LYS A 561 -20.03 -6.07 2.11
C LYS A 561 -19.96 -6.93 3.38
N ALA A 562 -20.64 -8.06 3.41
CA ALA A 562 -20.62 -8.98 4.56
C ALA A 562 -19.26 -9.68 4.69
N GLU A 563 -18.63 -10.10 3.58
CA GLU A 563 -17.31 -10.72 3.55
C GLU A 563 -16.21 -9.69 3.87
N ALA A 564 -16.30 -8.46 3.39
CA ALA A 564 -15.36 -7.38 3.73
C ALA A 564 -15.40 -7.03 5.23
N HIS A 565 -16.58 -7.04 5.86
CA HIS A 565 -16.72 -6.86 7.31
C HIS A 565 -16.17 -8.05 8.13
N TYR A 566 -16.24 -9.28 7.61
CA TYR A 566 -15.76 -10.48 8.31
C TYR A 566 -14.24 -10.67 8.16
N PHE A 567 -13.67 -10.44 6.98
CA PHE A 567 -12.25 -10.62 6.71
C PHE A 567 -11.38 -9.57 7.40
N ASN A 568 -11.80 -8.31 7.44
CA ASN A 568 -11.03 -7.25 8.10
C ASN A 568 -10.92 -7.41 9.63
N PHE A 569 -11.86 -8.13 10.26
CA PHE A 569 -11.83 -8.33 11.72
C PHE A 569 -10.86 -9.44 12.14
N PHE A 570 -10.63 -10.46 11.31
CA PHE A 570 -9.73 -11.58 11.63
C PHE A 570 -8.28 -11.35 11.18
N GLU A 571 -8.04 -10.62 10.10
CA GLU A 571 -6.67 -10.24 9.70
C GLU A 571 -6.03 -9.22 10.65
N PHE A 572 -6.83 -8.46 11.39
CA PHE A 572 -6.34 -7.45 12.33
C PHE A 572 -5.81 -8.04 13.66
N PHE A 573 -6.27 -9.22 14.05
CA PHE A 573 -5.74 -9.97 15.20
C PHE A 573 -4.97 -11.20 14.71
N GLY A 574 -3.83 -10.97 14.08
CA GLY A 574 -2.89 -11.93 13.55
C GLY A 574 -3.19 -13.40 13.90
N GLU A 575 -3.43 -14.22 12.91
CA GLU A 575 -3.31 -15.67 13.06
C GLU A 575 -1.95 -15.96 13.69
N ALA A 576 -1.97 -16.50 14.89
CA ALA A 576 -0.80 -17.13 15.47
C ALA A 576 -0.36 -18.23 14.51
N ASP A 577 0.86 -18.15 14.05
CA ASP A 577 1.51 -19.10 13.15
C ASP A 577 1.22 -20.55 13.63
N PRO A 578 0.53 -21.39 12.84
CA PRO A 578 0.23 -22.77 13.22
C PRO A 578 1.49 -23.63 13.40
N LYS A 579 2.67 -23.12 13.06
CA LYS A 579 3.96 -23.81 13.22
C LYS A 579 4.62 -23.61 14.57
N ALA A 580 4.09 -22.76 15.46
CA ALA A 580 4.66 -22.51 16.78
C ALA A 580 4.13 -23.44 17.88
N THR A 581 3.13 -24.27 17.62
CA THR A 581 2.69 -25.31 18.54
C THR A 581 3.22 -26.67 18.08
N GLY A 582 4.45 -26.97 18.49
CA GLY A 582 4.97 -28.32 18.47
C GLY A 582 4.14 -29.24 19.40
N VAL A 583 3.11 -29.84 18.83
CA VAL A 583 2.47 -31.01 19.44
C VAL A 583 3.07 -32.23 18.76
N ALA A 584 3.95 -32.88 19.52
CA ALA A 584 4.47 -34.22 19.20
C ALA A 584 3.28 -35.17 18.99
N GLU A 585 3.27 -35.80 17.83
CA GLU A 585 2.45 -37.00 17.60
C GLU A 585 2.90 -38.10 18.61
N PHE A 586 2.00 -38.50 19.46
CA PHE A 586 2.04 -39.81 20.11
C PHE A 586 0.90 -40.65 19.56
N HIS A 587 1.27 -41.70 18.85
CA HIS A 587 0.58 -42.93 18.44
C HIS A 587 -0.93 -42.91 18.32
#